data_d9f5bece5acda017f069bf9f0b7d5605
#
_entry.id   d9f5bece5acda017f069bf9f0b7d5605
#
_cell.length_a   1.000
_cell.length_b   1.000
_cell.length_c   1.000
_cell.angle_alpha   90.00
_cell.angle_beta   90.00
_cell.angle_gamma   90.00
#
_symmetry.space_group_name_H-M   'P 1'
#
loop_
_entity.id
_entity.type
_entity.pdbx_description
1 polymer ?
#
loop_
_entity_poly.entity_id
_entity_poly.type
_entity_poly.pdbx_seq_one_letter_code
_entity_poly.pdbx_strand_id
1 'polypeptide(L)'
;MDPRGGTELQFEFLRKYVSKELLDQFQICTSIPGKIPLDPNKINILWQKNSYDQPNLQEFFRNKSRHHEYDWYVFNSHWNYEKFRMAFDIPTERCTVIKNGVVDFRPRMGKYIKGDPIKLIFHPTPWRGLNVILLAMQMIKNPLITLDVYSSTQVYGDAFKEANDDAYKDLYEQARSLPNVNYIGYKPHEYILENLHQYHIFAYPSIWEETFCISALEAMSAGLYTITTNLGALFETCSEFPIYIPYEKDYRRLAESFAGSIEIAASHLHEDHIHEHLLMQKRFVKYFYNWDKQGNQWTQFLKGALNARLK
;
A
#
# COMPACT_ATOMS: atom_id res chain seq x y z
N MET A 1 2.67 21.97 1.20
CA MET A 1 2.09 20.90 0.35
C MET A 1 1.04 20.17 1.17
N ASP A 2 -0.14 19.93 0.59
CA ASP A 2 -1.18 19.16 1.26
C ASP A 2 -0.84 17.66 1.30
N PRO A 3 -1.34 16.93 2.32
CA PRO A 3 -1.15 15.47 2.40
C PRO A 3 -1.67 14.78 1.14
N ARG A 4 -0.89 13.84 0.61
CA ARG A 4 -1.27 13.05 -0.57
C ARG A 4 -0.84 11.60 -0.42
N GLY A 5 -1.22 11.02 0.71
CA GLY A 5 -1.03 9.60 0.99
C GLY A 5 -2.02 8.70 0.24
N GLY A 6 -1.93 7.40 0.46
CA GLY A 6 -2.78 6.44 -0.22
C GLY A 6 -4.28 6.65 0.00
N THR A 7 -4.69 7.23 1.13
CA THR A 7 -6.11 7.53 1.41
C THR A 7 -6.65 8.62 0.50
N GLU A 8 -5.92 9.73 0.38
CA GLU A 8 -6.27 10.87 -0.45
C GLU A 8 -6.32 10.49 -1.92
N LEU A 9 -5.29 9.78 -2.41
CA LEU A 9 -5.24 9.27 -3.78
C LEU A 9 -6.42 8.36 -4.12
N GLN A 10 -6.75 7.42 -3.24
CA GLN A 10 -7.88 6.52 -3.47
C GLN A 10 -9.22 7.28 -3.47
N PHE A 11 -9.35 8.33 -2.69
CA PHE A 11 -10.55 9.17 -2.69
C PHE A 11 -10.67 10.03 -3.96
N GLU A 12 -9.55 10.55 -4.47
CA GLU A 12 -9.49 11.25 -5.77
C GLU A 12 -9.94 10.31 -6.91
N PHE A 13 -9.46 9.07 -6.92
CA PHE A 13 -9.87 8.09 -7.92
C PHE A 13 -11.34 7.70 -7.78
N LEU A 14 -11.86 7.54 -6.55
CA LEU A 14 -13.29 7.31 -6.36
C LEU A 14 -14.13 8.38 -7.05
N ARG A 15 -13.77 9.67 -6.88
CA ARG A 15 -14.44 10.80 -7.52
C ARG A 15 -14.30 10.82 -9.03
N LYS A 16 -13.26 10.23 -9.58
CA LYS A 16 -13.02 10.13 -11.01
C LYS A 16 -13.84 9.02 -11.67
N TYR A 17 -14.05 7.90 -10.96
CA TYR A 17 -14.63 6.68 -11.52
C TYR A 17 -16.11 6.44 -11.13
N VAL A 18 -16.64 7.21 -10.19
CA VAL A 18 -18.04 7.15 -9.77
C VAL A 18 -18.70 8.50 -10.07
N SER A 19 -19.93 8.49 -10.61
CA SER A 19 -20.59 9.74 -10.99
C SER A 19 -20.82 10.66 -9.78
N LYS A 20 -20.69 11.96 -10.02
CA LYS A 20 -20.86 12.98 -8.99
C LYS A 20 -22.28 12.94 -8.40
N GLU A 21 -23.30 12.77 -9.24
CA GLU A 21 -24.71 12.73 -8.84
C GLU A 21 -24.97 11.60 -7.84
N LEU A 22 -24.31 10.44 -8.03
CA LEU A 22 -24.41 9.32 -7.10
C LEU A 22 -23.67 9.64 -5.81
N LEU A 23 -22.44 10.15 -5.89
CA LEU A 23 -21.63 10.49 -4.72
C LEU A 23 -22.26 11.59 -3.85
N ASP A 24 -22.98 12.53 -4.43
CA ASP A 24 -23.63 13.64 -3.72
C ASP A 24 -24.72 13.15 -2.73
N GLN A 25 -25.22 11.92 -2.88
CA GLN A 25 -26.18 11.29 -1.96
C GLN A 25 -25.54 10.75 -0.68
N PHE A 26 -24.21 10.71 -0.63
CA PHE A 26 -23.43 10.10 0.45
C PHE A 26 -22.50 11.09 1.11
N GLN A 27 -22.21 10.85 2.38
CA GLN A 27 -21.05 11.40 3.06
C GLN A 27 -20.06 10.26 3.32
N ILE A 28 -18.95 10.25 2.61
CA ILE A 28 -17.91 9.24 2.76
C ILE A 28 -16.78 9.81 3.62
N CYS A 29 -16.72 9.36 4.87
CA CYS A 29 -15.65 9.69 5.82
C CYS A 29 -14.53 8.65 5.69
N THR A 30 -13.27 9.08 5.75
CA THR A 30 -12.12 8.18 5.61
C THR A 30 -11.39 8.01 6.92
N SER A 31 -11.06 6.77 7.26
CA SER A 31 -10.15 6.33 8.32
C SER A 31 -10.58 6.67 9.75
N ILE A 32 -10.76 7.95 10.10
CA ILE A 32 -10.98 8.39 11.49
C ILE A 32 -12.44 8.77 11.67
N PRO A 33 -13.23 7.99 12.46
CA PRO A 33 -14.62 8.32 12.76
C PRO A 33 -14.72 9.59 13.62
N GLY A 34 -15.80 10.36 13.40
CA GLY A 34 -16.04 11.60 14.17
C GLY A 34 -15.16 12.79 13.82
N LYS A 35 -14.24 12.67 12.84
CA LYS A 35 -13.39 13.78 12.38
C LYS A 35 -14.21 14.90 11.72
N ILE A 36 -15.32 14.56 11.10
CA ILE A 36 -16.24 15.48 10.43
C ILE A 36 -17.65 15.20 10.96
N PRO A 37 -18.44 16.23 11.28
CA PRO A 37 -19.86 16.06 11.64
C PRO A 37 -20.61 15.31 10.55
N LEU A 38 -21.45 14.37 10.92
CA LEU A 38 -22.25 13.58 9.98
C LEU A 38 -23.44 14.40 9.46
N ASP A 39 -23.73 14.30 8.17
CA ASP A 39 -24.88 14.93 7.54
C ASP A 39 -26.11 14.01 7.69
N PRO A 40 -27.16 14.43 8.43
CA PRO A 40 -28.34 13.60 8.64
C PRO A 40 -29.18 13.39 7.37
N ASN A 41 -28.97 14.18 6.32
CA ASN A 41 -29.68 14.06 5.05
C ASN A 41 -29.03 13.07 4.09
N LYS A 42 -27.79 12.63 4.38
CA LYS A 42 -27.02 11.72 3.53
C LYS A 42 -26.89 10.33 4.15
N ILE A 43 -26.52 9.36 3.33
CA ILE A 43 -26.07 8.06 3.81
C ILE A 43 -24.60 8.20 4.22
N ASN A 44 -24.31 7.92 5.47
CA ASN A 44 -22.98 8.12 6.05
C ASN A 44 -22.18 6.83 5.98
N ILE A 45 -21.04 6.87 5.29
CA ILE A 45 -20.14 5.74 5.09
C ILE A 45 -18.82 6.03 5.79
N LEU A 46 -18.31 5.09 6.59
CA LEU A 46 -16.93 5.11 7.05
C LEU A 46 -16.09 4.18 6.15
N TRP A 47 -15.25 4.77 5.31
CA TRP A 47 -14.28 4.04 4.51
C TRP A 47 -13.01 3.82 5.30
N GLN A 48 -12.90 2.68 5.96
CA GLN A 48 -11.81 2.36 6.88
C GLN A 48 -10.55 1.92 6.12
N LYS A 49 -9.47 2.65 6.36
CA LYS A 49 -8.16 2.41 5.75
C LYS A 49 -7.04 2.24 6.77
N ASN A 50 -7.29 2.63 8.02
CA ASN A 50 -6.35 2.47 9.11
C ASN A 50 -6.47 1.08 9.74
N SER A 51 -5.41 0.63 10.40
CA SER A 51 -5.43 -0.61 11.17
C SER A 51 -6.22 -0.44 12.48
N TYR A 52 -6.83 -1.52 12.93
CA TYR A 52 -7.70 -1.60 14.10
C TYR A 52 -7.03 -1.20 15.42
N ASP A 53 -5.72 -1.35 15.52
CA ASP A 53 -4.92 -1.11 16.72
C ASP A 53 -4.50 0.36 16.92
N GLN A 54 -4.84 1.23 15.97
CA GLN A 54 -4.45 2.65 16.06
C GLN A 54 -5.20 3.35 17.20
N PRO A 55 -4.49 4.10 18.09
CA PRO A 55 -5.08 4.70 19.30
C PRO A 55 -6.28 5.62 19.02
N ASN A 56 -6.24 6.39 17.92
CA ASN A 56 -7.29 7.33 17.53
C ASN A 56 -8.60 6.68 17.05
N LEU A 57 -8.65 5.36 16.94
CA LEU A 57 -9.84 4.59 16.58
C LEU A 57 -10.50 3.93 17.79
N GLN A 58 -9.73 3.71 18.87
CA GLN A 58 -10.14 2.89 20.00
C GLN A 58 -11.37 3.43 20.73
N GLU A 59 -11.44 4.75 20.92
CA GLU A 59 -12.58 5.38 21.63
C GLU A 59 -13.90 5.13 20.90
N PHE A 60 -13.91 5.28 19.59
CA PHE A 60 -15.12 5.07 18.78
C PHE A 60 -15.51 3.59 18.75
N PHE A 61 -14.59 2.72 18.33
CA PHE A 61 -14.93 1.31 18.07
C PHE A 61 -15.15 0.47 19.34
N ARG A 62 -14.59 0.84 20.48
CA ARG A 62 -14.90 0.17 21.77
C ARG A 62 -16.28 0.50 22.28
N ASN A 63 -16.86 1.63 21.88
CA ASN A 63 -18.21 2.02 22.25
C ASN A 63 -19.23 1.47 21.22
N LYS A 64 -19.77 0.27 21.47
CA LYS A 64 -20.71 -0.40 20.57
C LYS A 64 -21.95 0.44 20.24
N SER A 65 -22.39 1.34 21.14
CA SER A 65 -23.55 2.21 20.88
C SER A 65 -23.27 3.21 19.75
N ARG A 66 -22.01 3.49 19.45
CA ARG A 66 -21.58 4.38 18.36
C ARG A 66 -21.52 3.71 17.00
N HIS A 67 -21.56 2.38 16.94
CA HIS A 67 -21.48 1.66 15.66
C HIS A 67 -22.66 1.97 14.74
N HIS A 68 -23.77 2.51 15.28
CA HIS A 68 -24.92 2.92 14.48
C HIS A 68 -24.84 4.36 13.93
N GLU A 69 -23.79 5.13 14.27
CA GLU A 69 -23.59 6.47 13.76
C GLU A 69 -23.33 6.47 12.23
N TYR A 70 -22.71 5.40 11.70
CA TYR A 70 -22.54 5.20 10.28
C TYR A 70 -23.54 4.17 9.75
N ASP A 71 -24.10 4.46 8.57
CA ASP A 71 -25.00 3.53 7.88
C ASP A 71 -24.23 2.33 7.34
N TRP A 72 -22.98 2.56 6.86
CA TRP A 72 -22.12 1.54 6.29
C TRP A 72 -20.66 1.70 6.66
N TYR A 73 -19.96 0.55 6.73
CA TYR A 73 -18.51 0.45 6.88
C TYR A 73 -17.92 -0.23 5.65
N VAL A 74 -16.99 0.45 4.98
CA VAL A 74 -16.29 -0.10 3.82
C VAL A 74 -14.83 -0.32 4.19
N PHE A 75 -14.35 -1.55 4.07
CA PHE A 75 -12.95 -1.92 4.36
C PHE A 75 -12.18 -2.12 3.06
N ASN A 76 -10.88 -1.84 3.11
CA ASN A 76 -10.00 -1.96 1.94
C ASN A 76 -9.44 -3.38 1.73
N SER A 77 -9.63 -4.30 2.69
CA SER A 77 -9.26 -5.71 2.59
C SER A 77 -10.12 -6.57 3.52
N HIS A 78 -10.20 -7.86 3.25
CA HIS A 78 -10.82 -8.83 4.16
C HIS A 78 -10.03 -8.95 5.46
N TRP A 79 -8.69 -8.90 5.38
CA TRP A 79 -7.84 -8.88 6.56
C TRP A 79 -8.22 -7.72 7.51
N ASN A 80 -8.35 -6.50 6.98
CA ASN A 80 -8.72 -5.33 7.78
C ASN A 80 -10.13 -5.47 8.37
N TYR A 81 -11.11 -5.91 7.57
CA TYR A 81 -12.47 -6.19 8.03
C TYR A 81 -12.49 -7.21 9.17
N GLU A 82 -11.81 -8.34 9.03
CA GLU A 82 -11.77 -9.38 10.06
C GLU A 82 -11.12 -8.90 11.36
N LYS A 83 -10.08 -8.08 11.28
CA LYS A 83 -9.47 -7.46 12.47
C LYS A 83 -10.44 -6.59 13.23
N PHE A 84 -11.20 -5.72 12.53
CA PHE A 84 -12.23 -4.90 13.17
C PHE A 84 -13.39 -5.74 13.73
N ARG A 85 -13.84 -6.75 13.00
CA ARG A 85 -14.88 -7.67 13.46
C ARG A 85 -14.47 -8.39 14.75
N MET A 86 -13.25 -8.92 14.78
CA MET A 86 -12.73 -9.67 15.95
C MET A 86 -12.45 -8.77 17.16
N ALA A 87 -11.92 -7.57 16.93
CA ALA A 87 -11.52 -6.67 18.00
C ALA A 87 -12.69 -5.88 18.61
N PHE A 88 -13.73 -5.56 17.83
CA PHE A 88 -14.77 -4.63 18.23
C PHE A 88 -16.21 -5.15 18.08
N ASP A 89 -16.38 -6.33 17.48
CA ASP A 89 -17.71 -6.92 17.24
C ASP A 89 -18.65 -5.93 16.49
N ILE A 90 -18.15 -5.40 15.39
CA ILE A 90 -18.86 -4.43 14.54
C ILE A 90 -20.06 -5.10 13.84
N PRO A 91 -21.15 -4.34 13.50
CA PRO A 91 -22.35 -4.90 12.86
C PRO A 91 -22.03 -5.37 11.43
N THR A 92 -21.89 -6.69 11.26
CA THR A 92 -21.45 -7.32 10.01
C THR A 92 -22.39 -7.07 8.83
N GLU A 93 -23.69 -6.90 9.08
CA GLU A 93 -24.73 -6.58 8.09
C GLU A 93 -24.59 -5.18 7.49
N ARG A 94 -23.78 -4.32 8.11
CA ARG A 94 -23.44 -2.97 7.62
C ARG A 94 -22.04 -2.88 7.03
N CYS A 95 -21.33 -4.00 6.90
CA CYS A 95 -19.95 -4.04 6.44
C CYS A 95 -19.84 -4.56 5.03
N THR A 96 -18.92 -4.00 4.26
CA THR A 96 -18.50 -4.54 2.97
C THR A 96 -17.01 -4.33 2.75
N VAL A 97 -16.43 -5.13 1.86
CA VAL A 97 -15.03 -4.98 1.45
C VAL A 97 -15.00 -4.53 -0.01
N ILE A 98 -14.45 -3.34 -0.25
CA ILE A 98 -14.12 -2.84 -1.59
C ILE A 98 -12.64 -2.51 -1.58
N LYS A 99 -11.88 -3.30 -2.31
CA LYS A 99 -10.41 -3.18 -2.36
C LYS A 99 -9.98 -1.88 -3.02
N ASN A 100 -8.80 -1.36 -2.66
CA ASN A 100 -8.22 -0.22 -3.35
C ASN A 100 -7.88 -0.60 -4.80
N GLY A 101 -7.88 0.40 -5.68
CA GLY A 101 -7.48 0.23 -7.08
C GLY A 101 -6.11 0.84 -7.37
N VAL A 102 -5.52 0.38 -8.47
CA VAL A 102 -4.36 1.01 -9.11
C VAL A 102 -4.76 1.56 -10.48
N VAL A 103 -4.12 2.63 -10.90
CA VAL A 103 -4.30 3.22 -12.24
C VAL A 103 -3.36 2.58 -13.24
N ASP A 104 -3.71 2.68 -14.52
CA ASP A 104 -2.81 2.27 -15.59
C ASP A 104 -1.64 3.25 -15.71
N PHE A 105 -0.43 2.72 -15.81
CA PHE A 105 0.80 3.45 -16.10
C PHE A 105 1.76 2.57 -16.91
N ARG A 106 2.87 3.15 -17.34
CA ARG A 106 3.85 2.45 -18.18
C ARG A 106 4.51 1.30 -17.41
N PRO A 107 4.30 0.03 -17.80
CA PRO A 107 4.98 -1.09 -17.17
C PRO A 107 6.40 -1.25 -17.72
N ARG A 108 7.23 -2.01 -17.01
CA ARG A 108 8.50 -2.50 -17.56
C ARG A 108 8.24 -3.39 -18.75
N MET A 109 8.94 -3.10 -19.84
CA MET A 109 8.89 -3.87 -21.09
C MET A 109 10.19 -4.66 -21.27
N GLY A 110 10.04 -5.88 -21.71
CA GLY A 110 11.19 -6.77 -21.97
C GLY A 110 11.70 -7.52 -20.74
N LYS A 111 12.50 -8.52 -21.05
CA LYS A 111 13.16 -9.39 -20.09
C LYS A 111 14.46 -8.73 -19.60
N TYR A 112 14.85 -9.02 -18.36
CA TYR A 112 16.16 -8.61 -17.86
C TYR A 112 17.27 -9.37 -18.60
N ILE A 113 18.32 -8.65 -18.96
CA ILE A 113 19.51 -9.22 -19.62
C ILE A 113 20.56 -9.51 -18.56
N LYS A 114 21.05 -10.74 -18.54
CA LYS A 114 22.06 -11.17 -17.57
C LYS A 114 23.33 -10.31 -17.67
N GLY A 115 23.73 -9.76 -16.55
CA GLY A 115 24.91 -8.88 -16.45
C GLY A 115 24.60 -7.39 -16.48
N ASP A 116 23.36 -6.98 -16.76
CA ASP A 116 22.96 -5.59 -16.63
C ASP A 116 22.85 -5.18 -15.15
N PRO A 117 22.92 -3.87 -14.83
CA PRO A 117 22.63 -3.37 -13.49
C PRO A 117 21.23 -3.72 -13.04
N ILE A 118 21.10 -4.14 -11.77
CA ILE A 118 19.82 -4.49 -11.14
C ILE A 118 19.42 -3.37 -10.19
N LYS A 119 18.34 -2.68 -10.52
CA LYS A 119 17.84 -1.55 -9.74
C LYS A 119 16.68 -1.99 -8.84
N LEU A 120 16.83 -1.79 -7.55
CA LEU A 120 15.80 -1.92 -6.55
C LEU A 120 15.15 -0.57 -6.27
N ILE A 121 13.91 -0.58 -5.81
CA ILE A 121 13.21 0.61 -5.32
C ILE A 121 12.61 0.36 -3.95
N PHE A 122 12.72 1.37 -3.06
CA PHE A 122 11.98 1.47 -1.81
C PHE A 122 11.31 2.86 -1.73
N HIS A 123 9.98 2.91 -1.77
CA HIS A 123 9.22 4.17 -1.73
C HIS A 123 8.16 4.25 -0.63
N PRO A 124 7.99 3.27 0.27
CA PRO A 124 7.19 3.42 1.48
C PRO A 124 7.79 4.44 2.45
N THR A 125 7.00 4.87 3.43
CA THR A 125 7.45 5.77 4.50
C THR A 125 8.53 5.12 5.39
N PRO A 126 9.39 5.89 6.06
CA PRO A 126 10.59 5.34 6.71
C PRO A 126 10.29 4.33 7.82
N TRP A 127 9.19 4.49 8.57
CA TRP A 127 8.80 3.54 9.64
C TRP A 127 8.28 2.20 9.13
N ARG A 128 8.19 2.00 7.82
CA ARG A 128 7.68 0.77 7.20
C ARG A 128 8.79 -0.19 6.77
N GLY A 129 9.99 -0.07 7.36
CA GLY A 129 11.08 -1.00 7.14
C GLY A 129 12.31 -0.44 6.40
N LEU A 130 12.45 0.91 6.33
CA LEU A 130 13.66 1.52 5.76
C LEU A 130 14.93 1.03 6.46
N ASN A 131 14.90 0.94 7.80
CA ASN A 131 16.01 0.43 8.59
C ASN A 131 16.40 -1.00 8.19
N VAL A 132 15.43 -1.86 7.91
CA VAL A 132 15.68 -3.26 7.54
C VAL A 132 16.28 -3.37 6.15
N ILE A 133 15.73 -2.62 5.16
CA ILE A 133 16.29 -2.69 3.80
C ILE A 133 17.71 -2.10 3.73
N LEU A 134 18.02 -1.06 4.51
CA LEU A 134 19.37 -0.52 4.58
C LEU A 134 20.35 -1.52 5.19
N LEU A 135 19.95 -2.24 6.25
CA LEU A 135 20.74 -3.35 6.80
C LEU A 135 20.95 -4.47 5.76
N ALA A 136 19.92 -4.82 5.01
CA ALA A 136 20.04 -5.82 3.94
C ALA A 136 21.02 -5.37 2.85
N MET A 137 20.98 -4.09 2.43
CA MET A 137 21.89 -3.55 1.42
C MET A 137 23.37 -3.56 1.86
N GLN A 138 23.66 -3.47 3.16
CA GLN A 138 25.02 -3.64 3.69
C GLN A 138 25.57 -5.07 3.53
N MET A 139 24.69 -6.06 3.47
CA MET A 139 25.03 -7.49 3.38
C MET A 139 25.13 -7.99 1.94
N ILE A 140 24.52 -7.27 0.99
CA ILE A 140 24.55 -7.63 -0.44
C ILE A 140 25.96 -7.46 -1.00
N LYS A 141 26.45 -8.51 -1.65
CA LYS A 141 27.81 -8.56 -2.22
C LYS A 141 27.85 -8.32 -3.74
N ASN A 142 26.74 -8.53 -4.42
CA ASN A 142 26.68 -8.35 -5.87
C ASN A 142 26.74 -6.85 -6.22
N PRO A 143 27.81 -6.38 -6.89
CA PRO A 143 28.02 -4.96 -7.20
C PRO A 143 27.04 -4.41 -8.24
N LEU A 144 26.33 -5.26 -8.95
CA LEU A 144 25.30 -4.86 -9.91
C LEU A 144 23.98 -4.44 -9.25
N ILE A 145 23.80 -4.73 -7.96
CA ILE A 145 22.57 -4.43 -7.21
C ILE A 145 22.67 -3.05 -6.56
N THR A 146 21.75 -2.18 -6.93
CA THR A 146 21.61 -0.85 -6.34
C THR A 146 20.18 -0.59 -5.87
N LEU A 147 20.00 0.28 -4.88
CA LEU A 147 18.70 0.64 -4.31
C LEU A 147 18.48 2.15 -4.41
N ASP A 148 17.38 2.55 -5.03
CA ASP A 148 16.87 3.91 -4.98
C ASP A 148 15.83 4.03 -3.86
N VAL A 149 16.02 5.01 -2.95
CA VAL A 149 15.17 5.24 -1.79
C VAL A 149 14.42 6.56 -1.94
N TYR A 150 13.10 6.47 -2.11
CA TYR A 150 12.16 7.61 -2.21
C TYR A 150 11.43 7.87 -0.89
N SER A 151 11.87 7.26 0.18
CA SER A 151 11.21 7.31 1.49
C SER A 151 11.32 8.71 2.12
N SER A 152 10.19 9.22 2.60
CA SER A 152 10.10 10.51 3.29
C SER A 152 8.82 10.61 4.10
N THR A 153 8.83 11.42 5.16
CA THR A 153 7.63 11.80 5.91
C THR A 153 6.78 12.84 5.17
N GLN A 154 7.34 13.50 4.16
CA GLN A 154 6.70 14.60 3.40
C GLN A 154 5.46 14.16 2.61
N VAL A 155 5.25 12.87 2.39
CA VAL A 155 4.03 12.33 1.74
C VAL A 155 2.75 12.73 2.50
N TYR A 156 2.86 13.00 3.81
CA TYR A 156 1.75 13.47 4.65
C TYR A 156 1.71 15.01 4.83
N GLY A 157 2.42 15.76 3.97
CA GLY A 157 2.44 17.21 3.96
C GLY A 157 3.58 17.84 4.76
N ASP A 158 3.78 19.15 4.55
CA ASP A 158 4.92 19.87 5.11
C ASP A 158 4.85 19.94 6.64
N ALA A 159 3.67 20.18 7.23
CA ALA A 159 3.51 20.21 8.68
C ALA A 159 3.83 18.84 9.34
N PHE A 160 3.47 17.72 8.70
CA PHE A 160 3.81 16.41 9.22
C PHE A 160 5.32 16.15 9.12
N LYS A 161 5.95 16.58 8.04
CA LYS A 161 7.40 16.50 7.87
C LYS A 161 8.13 17.29 8.98
N GLU A 162 7.78 18.55 9.17
CA GLU A 162 8.38 19.41 10.21
C GLU A 162 8.31 18.78 11.60
N ALA A 163 7.20 18.10 11.92
CA ALA A 163 7.00 17.47 13.22
C ALA A 163 7.70 16.11 13.39
N ASN A 164 8.01 15.39 12.30
CA ASN A 164 8.38 13.97 12.39
C ASN A 164 9.69 13.59 11.67
N ASP A 165 10.23 14.44 10.78
CA ASP A 165 11.36 14.07 9.91
C ASP A 165 12.67 13.86 10.69
N ASP A 166 12.87 14.60 11.78
CA ASP A 166 14.06 14.50 12.65
C ASP A 166 14.23 13.09 13.24
N ALA A 167 13.15 12.37 13.51
CA ALA A 167 13.20 11.00 14.02
C ALA A 167 13.84 10.00 13.03
N TYR A 168 13.91 10.35 11.75
CA TYR A 168 14.45 9.48 10.68
C TYR A 168 15.74 10.01 10.06
N LYS A 169 16.28 11.10 10.58
CA LYS A 169 17.47 11.75 10.05
C LYS A 169 18.66 10.80 9.96
N ASP A 170 18.91 10.03 11.02
CA ASP A 170 20.01 9.06 11.06
C ASP A 170 19.84 7.96 9.99
N LEU A 171 18.61 7.52 9.73
CA LEU A 171 18.33 6.55 8.65
C LEU A 171 18.58 7.15 7.27
N TYR A 172 18.24 8.41 7.06
CA TYR A 172 18.52 9.09 5.80
C TYR A 172 20.03 9.31 5.59
N GLU A 173 20.78 9.61 6.65
CA GLU A 173 22.23 9.71 6.58
C GLU A 173 22.89 8.35 6.33
N GLN A 174 22.41 7.30 6.99
CA GLN A 174 22.81 5.93 6.70
C GLN A 174 22.57 5.58 5.22
N ALA A 175 21.39 5.89 4.67
CA ALA A 175 21.08 5.65 3.27
C ALA A 175 22.07 6.36 2.33
N ARG A 176 22.46 7.61 2.63
CA ARG A 176 23.45 8.37 1.84
C ARG A 176 24.86 7.83 1.95
N SER A 177 25.19 7.17 3.05
CA SER A 177 26.55 6.65 3.31
C SER A 177 26.83 5.32 2.61
N LEU A 178 25.79 4.58 2.19
CA LEU A 178 25.95 3.27 1.56
C LEU A 178 26.26 3.41 0.06
N PRO A 179 27.34 2.77 -0.45
CA PRO A 179 27.78 2.96 -1.82
C PRO A 179 26.80 2.38 -2.87
N ASN A 180 25.96 1.42 -2.48
CA ASN A 180 24.97 0.78 -3.34
C ASN A 180 23.52 1.30 -3.09
N VAL A 181 23.37 2.41 -2.36
CA VAL A 181 22.10 3.05 -2.07
C VAL A 181 22.11 4.50 -2.55
N ASN A 182 21.07 4.90 -3.26
CA ASN A 182 20.85 6.26 -3.70
C ASN A 182 19.61 6.83 -2.98
N TYR A 183 19.85 7.71 -1.99
CA TYR A 183 18.77 8.36 -1.26
C TYR A 183 18.27 9.58 -2.05
N ILE A 184 17.07 9.48 -2.61
CA ILE A 184 16.44 10.51 -3.43
C ILE A 184 15.47 11.37 -2.60
N GLY A 185 14.83 10.77 -1.59
CA GLY A 185 13.82 11.43 -0.77
C GLY A 185 12.48 11.56 -1.48
N TYR A 186 11.65 12.50 -1.02
CA TYR A 186 10.30 12.67 -1.54
C TYR A 186 10.25 12.97 -3.05
N LYS A 187 9.35 12.25 -3.71
CA LYS A 187 8.87 12.58 -5.06
C LYS A 187 7.35 12.44 -5.10
N PRO A 188 6.65 13.23 -5.94
CA PRO A 188 5.22 13.04 -6.15
C PRO A 188 4.90 11.63 -6.63
N HIS A 189 3.71 11.13 -6.29
CA HIS A 189 3.28 9.77 -6.64
C HIS A 189 3.33 9.52 -8.16
N GLU A 190 2.92 10.48 -8.96
CA GLU A 190 2.98 10.41 -10.42
C GLU A 190 4.40 10.18 -10.92
N TYR A 191 5.38 10.87 -10.34
CA TYR A 191 6.80 10.68 -10.66
C TYR A 191 7.24 9.23 -10.37
N ILE A 192 6.81 8.67 -9.23
CA ILE A 192 7.12 7.27 -8.92
C ILE A 192 6.53 6.34 -9.98
N LEU A 193 5.25 6.48 -10.32
CA LEU A 193 4.57 5.65 -11.32
C LEU A 193 5.24 5.74 -12.71
N GLU A 194 5.60 6.95 -13.14
CA GLU A 194 6.27 7.18 -14.43
C GLU A 194 7.64 6.49 -14.51
N ASN A 195 8.32 6.31 -13.37
CA ASN A 195 9.67 5.76 -13.31
C ASN A 195 9.75 4.31 -12.84
N LEU A 196 8.68 3.70 -12.33
CA LEU A 196 8.68 2.32 -11.84
C LEU A 196 9.19 1.31 -12.89
N HIS A 197 8.93 1.54 -14.17
CA HIS A 197 9.36 0.66 -15.24
C HIS A 197 10.89 0.52 -15.39
N GLN A 198 11.67 1.39 -14.75
CA GLN A 198 13.12 1.35 -14.77
C GLN A 198 13.73 0.40 -13.74
N TYR A 199 12.91 -0.06 -12.77
CA TYR A 199 13.33 -0.93 -11.67
C TYR A 199 13.07 -2.40 -12.01
N HIS A 200 13.71 -3.29 -11.23
CA HIS A 200 13.66 -4.74 -11.42
C HIS A 200 13.02 -5.43 -10.24
N ILE A 201 13.34 -4.98 -9.04
CA ILE A 201 12.88 -5.59 -7.78
C ILE A 201 12.29 -4.51 -6.88
N PHE A 202 11.14 -4.82 -6.30
CA PHE A 202 10.56 -4.10 -5.18
C PHE A 202 10.81 -4.93 -3.92
N ALA A 203 11.79 -4.51 -3.10
CA ALA A 203 12.10 -5.17 -1.84
C ALA A 203 11.49 -4.37 -0.69
N TYR A 204 10.42 -4.92 -0.10
CA TYR A 204 9.65 -4.26 0.94
C TYR A 204 9.64 -5.08 2.23
N PRO A 205 10.63 -4.91 3.12
CA PRO A 205 10.64 -5.56 4.43
C PRO A 205 9.69 -4.87 5.40
N SER A 206 8.38 -4.97 5.13
CA SER A 206 7.38 -4.34 5.97
C SER A 206 7.47 -4.83 7.41
N ILE A 207 7.62 -3.88 8.33
CA ILE A 207 7.52 -4.09 9.79
C ILE A 207 6.20 -3.52 10.33
N TRP A 208 5.32 -3.14 9.43
CA TRP A 208 4.00 -2.58 9.69
C TRP A 208 2.91 -3.53 9.19
N GLU A 209 1.87 -3.78 9.99
CA GLU A 209 0.69 -4.54 9.53
C GLU A 209 -0.07 -3.73 8.47
N GLU A 210 0.23 -4.00 7.20
CA GLU A 210 -0.45 -3.34 6.09
C GLU A 210 -1.92 -3.70 6.05
N THR A 211 -2.77 -2.69 5.91
CA THR A 211 -4.21 -2.93 5.69
C THR A 211 -4.53 -3.26 4.24
N PHE A 212 -3.61 -2.95 3.29
CA PHE A 212 -3.75 -3.25 1.87
C PHE A 212 -2.42 -3.26 1.11
N CYS A 213 -1.65 -2.17 1.11
CA CYS A 213 -0.39 -1.94 0.39
C CYS A 213 -0.51 -1.65 -1.12
N ILE A 214 -0.86 -0.40 -1.45
CA ILE A 214 -0.93 0.08 -2.84
C ILE A 214 0.45 0.02 -3.51
N SER A 215 1.51 0.37 -2.80
CA SER A 215 2.90 0.38 -3.31
C SER A 215 3.33 -0.97 -3.86
N ALA A 216 2.96 -2.07 -3.18
CA ALA A 216 3.27 -3.42 -3.67
C ALA A 216 2.50 -3.75 -4.96
N LEU A 217 1.21 -3.37 -5.05
CA LEU A 217 0.43 -3.57 -6.27
C LEU A 217 0.96 -2.76 -7.45
N GLU A 218 1.38 -1.52 -7.22
CA GLU A 218 1.99 -0.68 -8.24
C GLU A 218 3.29 -1.28 -8.76
N ALA A 219 4.16 -1.75 -7.85
CA ALA A 219 5.37 -2.46 -8.21
C ALA A 219 5.08 -3.73 -9.02
N MET A 220 4.11 -4.53 -8.59
CA MET A 220 3.65 -5.73 -9.30
C MET A 220 3.08 -5.40 -10.68
N SER A 221 2.28 -4.33 -10.80
CA SER A 221 1.73 -3.84 -12.06
C SER A 221 2.81 -3.33 -13.01
N ALA A 222 3.87 -2.73 -12.47
CA ALA A 222 5.04 -2.32 -13.24
C ALA A 222 5.86 -3.51 -13.76
N GLY A 223 5.67 -4.70 -13.20
CA GLY A 223 6.43 -5.91 -13.52
C GLY A 223 7.75 -6.05 -12.76
N LEU A 224 7.82 -5.50 -11.56
CA LEU A 224 8.95 -5.70 -10.65
C LEU A 224 8.79 -7.03 -9.91
N TYR A 225 9.89 -7.74 -9.70
CA TYR A 225 9.89 -8.89 -8.81
C TYR A 225 9.73 -8.41 -7.37
N THR A 226 8.64 -8.82 -6.73
CA THR A 226 8.29 -8.33 -5.40
C THR A 226 8.79 -9.28 -4.32
N ILE A 227 9.50 -8.75 -3.33
CA ILE A 227 9.97 -9.46 -2.13
C ILE A 227 9.42 -8.69 -0.93
N THR A 228 8.62 -9.34 -0.10
CA THR A 228 7.98 -8.67 1.03
C THR A 228 7.79 -9.60 2.21
N THR A 229 7.44 -9.04 3.38
CA THR A 229 6.99 -9.87 4.51
C THR A 229 5.55 -10.33 4.31
N ASN A 230 5.14 -11.36 5.08
CA ASN A 230 3.76 -11.84 5.11
C ASN A 230 2.87 -11.11 6.13
N LEU A 231 3.22 -9.86 6.48
CA LEU A 231 2.60 -9.10 7.57
C LEU A 231 1.34 -8.35 7.10
N GLY A 232 0.28 -8.45 7.90
CA GLY A 232 -0.99 -7.77 7.59
C GLY A 232 -1.70 -8.35 6.36
N ALA A 233 -2.26 -7.48 5.53
CA ALA A 233 -3.00 -7.85 4.32
C ALA A 233 -2.11 -8.13 3.10
N LEU A 234 -0.77 -8.16 3.23
CA LEU A 234 0.14 -8.31 2.08
C LEU A 234 -0.13 -9.58 1.28
N PHE A 235 -0.38 -10.71 1.96
CA PHE A 235 -0.72 -11.96 1.26
C PHE A 235 -2.06 -11.87 0.51
N GLU A 236 -3.09 -11.27 1.13
CA GLU A 236 -4.39 -11.05 0.46
C GLU A 236 -4.24 -10.13 -0.77
N THR A 237 -3.43 -9.08 -0.63
CA THR A 237 -3.27 -8.05 -1.67
C THR A 237 -2.45 -8.58 -2.86
N CYS A 238 -1.34 -9.24 -2.58
CA CYS A 238 -0.36 -9.63 -3.59
C CYS A 238 -0.49 -11.09 -4.05
N SER A 239 -1.39 -11.88 -3.39
CA SER A 239 -1.55 -13.33 -3.66
C SER A 239 -0.21 -14.07 -3.53
N GLU A 240 0.01 -15.11 -4.29
CA GLU A 240 1.22 -15.95 -4.27
C GLU A 240 2.35 -15.45 -5.20
N PHE A 241 2.28 -14.21 -5.69
CA PHE A 241 3.30 -13.68 -6.61
C PHE A 241 4.61 -13.27 -5.94
N PRO A 242 4.62 -12.59 -4.78
CA PRO A 242 5.87 -12.21 -4.11
C PRO A 242 6.63 -13.39 -3.52
N ILE A 243 7.94 -13.21 -3.38
CA ILE A 243 8.70 -13.97 -2.38
C ILE A 243 8.31 -13.43 -1.01
N TYR A 244 7.66 -14.28 -0.20
CA TYR A 244 7.29 -13.91 1.17
C TYR A 244 8.35 -14.36 2.16
N ILE A 245 8.82 -13.39 2.96
CA ILE A 245 9.72 -13.62 4.08
C ILE A 245 8.89 -13.56 5.37
N PRO A 246 8.91 -14.62 6.20
CA PRO A 246 8.26 -14.57 7.50
C PRO A 246 8.74 -13.37 8.30
N TYR A 247 7.79 -12.59 8.86
CA TYR A 247 8.15 -11.47 9.70
C TYR A 247 8.84 -11.93 10.97
N GLU A 248 9.96 -11.32 11.30
CA GLU A 248 10.70 -11.50 12.53
C GLU A 248 10.90 -10.15 13.25
N LYS A 249 10.85 -10.17 14.59
CA LYS A 249 11.12 -8.98 15.42
C LYS A 249 12.62 -8.64 15.47
N ASP A 250 13.48 -9.61 15.22
CA ASP A 250 14.91 -9.39 15.05
C ASP A 250 15.18 -8.82 13.65
N TYR A 251 15.32 -7.51 13.56
CA TYR A 251 15.51 -6.81 12.29
C TYR A 251 16.81 -7.18 11.58
N ARG A 252 17.81 -7.67 12.30
CA ARG A 252 19.05 -8.15 11.69
C ARG A 252 18.80 -9.45 10.93
N ARG A 253 18.11 -10.42 11.56
CA ARG A 253 17.72 -11.69 10.90
C ARG A 253 16.78 -11.45 9.73
N LEU A 254 15.84 -10.53 9.92
CA LEU A 254 14.95 -10.14 8.83
C LEU A 254 15.74 -9.57 7.65
N ALA A 255 16.70 -8.69 7.90
CA ALA A 255 17.58 -8.11 6.88
C ALA A 255 18.47 -9.17 6.20
N GLU A 256 19.01 -10.15 6.94
CA GLU A 256 19.75 -11.30 6.39
C GLU A 256 18.90 -12.11 5.40
N SER A 257 17.64 -12.39 5.78
CA SER A 257 16.68 -13.09 4.92
C SER A 257 16.35 -12.30 3.65
N PHE A 258 16.18 -10.96 3.78
CA PHE A 258 15.97 -10.08 2.64
C PHE A 258 17.18 -10.01 1.72
N ALA A 259 18.39 -9.86 2.26
CA ALA A 259 19.62 -9.82 1.48
C ALA A 259 19.81 -11.11 0.66
N GLY A 260 19.64 -12.27 1.29
CA GLY A 260 19.70 -13.57 0.60
C GLY A 260 18.63 -13.71 -0.49
N SER A 261 17.40 -13.33 -0.20
CA SER A 261 16.29 -13.40 -1.18
C SER A 261 16.49 -12.43 -2.36
N ILE A 262 17.04 -11.24 -2.12
CA ILE A 262 17.38 -10.27 -3.16
C ILE A 262 18.48 -10.85 -4.09
N GLU A 263 19.54 -11.42 -3.53
CA GLU A 263 20.62 -12.02 -4.31
C GLU A 263 20.14 -13.23 -5.14
N ILE A 264 19.29 -14.07 -4.56
CA ILE A 264 18.65 -15.20 -5.27
C ILE A 264 17.76 -14.66 -6.40
N ALA A 265 16.85 -13.73 -6.12
CA ALA A 265 15.99 -13.15 -7.14
C ALA A 265 16.82 -12.51 -8.27
N ALA A 266 17.86 -11.75 -7.92
CA ALA A 266 18.76 -11.12 -8.89
C ALA A 266 19.46 -12.14 -9.80
N SER A 267 19.88 -13.29 -9.25
CA SER A 267 20.57 -14.33 -10.03
C SER A 267 19.66 -14.99 -11.06
N HIS A 268 18.34 -15.03 -10.83
CA HIS A 268 17.35 -15.70 -11.69
C HIS A 268 16.54 -14.75 -12.58
N LEU A 269 16.66 -13.42 -12.44
CA LEU A 269 15.86 -12.44 -13.19
C LEU A 269 15.90 -12.62 -14.72
N HIS A 270 16.98 -13.17 -15.27
CA HIS A 270 17.16 -13.41 -16.70
C HIS A 270 16.45 -14.67 -17.22
N GLU A 271 15.88 -15.50 -16.35
CA GLU A 271 15.26 -16.76 -16.73
C GLU A 271 13.85 -16.58 -17.31
N ASP A 272 13.47 -17.43 -18.26
CA ASP A 272 12.18 -17.29 -18.96
C ASP A 272 11.00 -17.47 -18.01
N HIS A 273 11.07 -18.43 -17.11
CA HIS A 273 9.98 -18.68 -16.17
C HIS A 273 9.76 -17.49 -15.20
N ILE A 274 10.81 -16.75 -14.82
CA ILE A 274 10.66 -15.53 -14.03
C ILE A 274 10.00 -14.43 -14.87
N HIS A 275 10.39 -14.28 -16.13
CA HIS A 275 9.74 -13.33 -17.03
C HIS A 275 8.24 -13.63 -17.18
N GLU A 276 7.87 -14.87 -17.40
CA GLU A 276 6.47 -15.31 -17.48
C GLU A 276 5.71 -15.08 -16.19
N HIS A 277 6.31 -15.38 -15.03
CA HIS A 277 5.76 -15.08 -13.71
C HIS A 277 5.43 -13.59 -13.56
N LEU A 278 6.35 -12.69 -13.93
CA LEU A 278 6.13 -11.25 -13.86
C LEU A 278 5.05 -10.78 -14.85
N LEU A 279 4.90 -11.42 -16.01
CA LEU A 279 3.79 -11.15 -16.93
C LEU A 279 2.44 -11.55 -16.35
N MET A 280 2.37 -12.71 -15.70
CA MET A 280 1.14 -13.16 -15.01
C MET A 280 0.79 -12.23 -13.83
N GLN A 281 1.78 -11.83 -13.04
CA GLN A 281 1.65 -10.88 -11.96
C GLN A 281 1.02 -9.54 -12.45
N LYS A 282 1.53 -8.98 -13.55
CA LYS A 282 0.95 -7.77 -14.15
C LYS A 282 -0.51 -7.96 -14.56
N ARG A 283 -0.82 -9.09 -15.21
CA ARG A 283 -2.19 -9.42 -15.62
C ARG A 283 -3.12 -9.56 -14.42
N PHE A 284 -2.66 -10.20 -13.34
CA PHE A 284 -3.39 -10.34 -12.09
C PHE A 284 -3.78 -8.97 -11.53
N VAL A 285 -2.82 -8.06 -11.36
CA VAL A 285 -3.10 -6.71 -10.84
C VAL A 285 -4.06 -5.97 -11.76
N LYS A 286 -3.80 -5.96 -13.06
CA LYS A 286 -4.65 -5.31 -14.05
C LYS A 286 -6.08 -5.85 -14.03
N TYR A 287 -6.28 -7.14 -13.85
CA TYR A 287 -7.60 -7.75 -13.84
C TYR A 287 -8.36 -7.50 -12.54
N PHE A 288 -7.70 -7.64 -11.38
CA PHE A 288 -8.38 -7.60 -10.09
C PHE A 288 -8.45 -6.23 -9.45
N TYR A 289 -7.50 -5.33 -9.73
CA TYR A 289 -7.30 -4.09 -8.99
C TYR A 289 -7.33 -2.81 -9.83
N ASN A 290 -7.74 -2.86 -11.12
CA ASN A 290 -7.90 -1.63 -11.90
C ASN A 290 -9.09 -0.81 -11.40
N TRP A 291 -9.01 0.51 -11.58
CA TRP A 291 -10.03 1.42 -11.10
C TRP A 291 -11.36 1.34 -11.84
N ASP A 292 -11.41 0.87 -13.09
CA ASP A 292 -12.68 0.61 -13.77
C ASP A 292 -13.49 -0.44 -13.01
N LYS A 293 -12.86 -1.51 -12.55
CA LYS A 293 -13.49 -2.55 -11.74
C LYS A 293 -13.87 -2.04 -10.35
N GLN A 294 -12.96 -1.35 -9.66
CA GLN A 294 -13.24 -0.83 -8.32
C GLN A 294 -14.33 0.23 -8.34
N GLY A 295 -14.31 1.13 -9.32
CA GLY A 295 -15.37 2.14 -9.53
C GLY A 295 -16.73 1.51 -9.80
N ASN A 296 -16.78 0.41 -10.59
CA ASN A 296 -18.00 -0.35 -10.79
C ASN A 296 -18.51 -1.00 -9.50
N GLN A 297 -17.63 -1.60 -8.68
CA GLN A 297 -18.00 -2.15 -7.39
C GLN A 297 -18.55 -1.07 -6.44
N TRP A 298 -17.90 0.08 -6.37
CA TRP A 298 -18.40 1.23 -5.63
C TRP A 298 -19.76 1.69 -6.14
N THR A 299 -19.95 1.82 -7.46
CA THR A 299 -21.22 2.22 -8.06
C THR A 299 -22.35 1.26 -7.71
N GLN A 300 -22.10 -0.05 -7.78
CA GLN A 300 -23.10 -1.07 -7.43
C GLN A 300 -23.44 -1.04 -5.93
N PHE A 301 -22.43 -0.92 -5.07
CA PHE A 301 -22.60 -0.80 -3.61
C PHE A 301 -23.44 0.44 -3.26
N LEU A 302 -23.09 1.61 -3.79
CA LEU A 302 -23.79 2.86 -3.49
C LEU A 302 -25.25 2.81 -3.98
N LYS A 303 -25.52 2.29 -5.17
CA LYS A 303 -26.89 2.06 -5.64
C LYS A 303 -27.68 1.11 -4.75
N GLY A 304 -27.04 0.03 -4.29
CA GLY A 304 -27.63 -0.90 -3.33
C GLY A 304 -27.99 -0.25 -2.01
N ALA A 305 -27.09 0.58 -1.46
CA ALA A 305 -27.28 1.32 -0.21
C ALA A 305 -28.46 2.34 -0.31
N LEU A 306 -28.58 3.04 -1.44
CA LEU A 306 -29.75 3.92 -1.70
C LEU A 306 -31.05 3.14 -1.70
N ASN A 307 -31.09 2.00 -2.40
CA ASN A 307 -32.31 1.17 -2.47
C ASN A 307 -32.69 0.59 -1.11
N ALA A 308 -31.73 0.31 -0.25
CA ALA A 308 -32.00 -0.17 1.13
C ALA A 308 -32.59 0.92 2.04
N ARG A 309 -32.23 2.20 1.84
CA ARG A 309 -32.78 3.34 2.59
C ARG A 309 -34.24 3.65 2.20
N LEU A 310 -34.66 3.32 0.97
CA LEU A 310 -36.01 3.60 0.48
C LEU A 310 -37.04 2.53 0.87
N LYS A 311 -36.60 1.41 1.44
CA LYS A 311 -37.44 0.35 2.02
C LYS A 311 -37.60 0.49 3.53
#